data_12c79c0ca14665a5e38894094a01e712
#
_entry.id   12c79c0ca14665a5e38894094a01e712
#
_cell.length_a   1.000
_cell.length_b   1.000
_cell.length_c   1.000
_cell.angle_alpha   90.00
_cell.angle_beta   90.00
_cell.angle_gamma   90.00
#
_symmetry.space_group_name_H-M   'P 1'
#
loop_
_entity.id
_entity.type
_entity.pdbx_description
1 polymer ?
#
loop_
_entity_poly.entity_id
_entity_poly.type
_entity_poly.pdbx_seq_one_letter_code
_entity_poly.pdbx_strand_id
1 'polypeptide(L)'
;MKIENTQSALALAQSFADFIKHSEGRRSPCTIEGYRAAMKLFAEFASEKLHADMDAFGISFFTEDNVNAFVQWLRDEKGAKPQSCNLRLSQLRAFLKYMARNPEYRQYLLCIKDVSKLTTVDTSKVVEPLTKDAMKALAHAPGTDTATGLRYTTMISMLYTMACRIDEILSIKVGDLIFDSAKPHVTVIGKGRKPRTVYMMSRTVSLLKKYILMEHGKTPNPDAYLFFSHSKGLFSKVSERGVNKQLRIYAQIARIQCQQVPENVHSHQFRHSMATHCLDDGMNIFQISKMLGHKSVSTTMNYLGVTVAMTNEAVQKIESTTARTVKPVWKQSGKLKDLF
;
A
#
# COMPACT_ATOMS: atom_id res chain seq x y z
N MET A 1 -34.84 32.37 -7.09
CA MET A 1 -33.39 32.24 -7.39
C MET A 1 -32.52 32.01 -6.14
N LYS A 2 -32.40 32.93 -5.13
CA LYS A 2 -31.59 32.64 -3.92
C LYS A 2 -32.10 31.45 -3.12
N ILE A 3 -33.39 31.26 -2.93
CA ILE A 3 -33.99 30.15 -2.16
C ILE A 3 -33.78 28.80 -2.86
N GLU A 4 -33.92 28.71 -4.17
CA GLU A 4 -33.68 27.52 -4.98
C GLU A 4 -32.22 27.11 -4.97
N ASN A 5 -31.29 28.06 -4.99
CA ASN A 5 -29.85 27.81 -4.92
C ASN A 5 -29.46 27.21 -3.57
N THR A 6 -29.96 27.78 -2.46
CA THR A 6 -29.70 27.26 -1.12
C THR A 6 -30.27 25.85 -0.93
N GLN A 7 -31.44 25.54 -1.52
CA GLN A 7 -31.99 24.17 -1.53
C GLN A 7 -31.11 23.19 -2.30
N SER A 8 -30.49 23.60 -3.42
CA SER A 8 -29.61 22.75 -4.22
C SER A 8 -28.33 22.36 -3.48
N ALA A 9 -27.66 23.31 -2.80
CA ALA A 9 -26.49 23.07 -2.01
C ALA A 9 -26.77 22.17 -0.80
N LEU A 10 -27.88 22.42 -0.11
CA LEU A 10 -28.31 21.61 1.03
C LEU A 10 -28.62 20.17 0.60
N ALA A 11 -29.31 19.98 -0.53
CA ALA A 11 -29.60 18.65 -1.09
C ALA A 11 -28.32 17.88 -1.46
N LEU A 12 -27.31 18.53 -2.04
CA LEU A 12 -26.01 17.92 -2.32
C LEU A 12 -25.29 17.53 -1.03
N ALA A 13 -25.24 18.43 -0.05
CA ALA A 13 -24.60 18.17 1.25
C ALA A 13 -25.26 16.97 1.97
N GLN A 14 -26.59 16.91 1.99
CA GLN A 14 -27.33 15.79 2.57
C GLN A 14 -27.03 14.48 1.82
N SER A 15 -27.08 14.50 0.49
CA SER A 15 -26.77 13.32 -0.34
C SER A 15 -25.33 12.83 -0.14
N PHE A 16 -24.39 13.76 0.06
CA PHE A 16 -23.00 13.40 0.35
C PHE A 16 -22.86 12.81 1.75
N ALA A 17 -23.54 13.35 2.75
CA ALA A 17 -23.58 12.79 4.10
C ALA A 17 -24.15 11.34 4.10
N ASP A 18 -25.24 11.11 3.36
CA ASP A 18 -25.84 9.80 3.19
C ASP A 18 -24.90 8.81 2.46
N PHE A 19 -24.18 9.28 1.44
CA PHE A 19 -23.13 8.48 0.78
C PHE A 19 -22.01 8.09 1.74
N ILE A 20 -21.54 9.01 2.58
CA ILE A 20 -20.52 8.73 3.60
C ILE A 20 -21.04 7.68 4.58
N LYS A 21 -22.23 7.88 5.14
CA LYS A 21 -22.88 6.94 6.04
C LYS A 21 -23.08 5.55 5.40
N HIS A 22 -23.52 5.51 4.14
CA HIS A 22 -23.64 4.26 3.37
C HIS A 22 -22.30 3.56 3.15
N SER A 23 -21.21 4.33 3.06
CA SER A 23 -19.84 3.82 2.85
C SER A 23 -19.20 3.34 4.15
N GLU A 24 -19.63 3.85 5.31
CA GLU A 24 -19.20 3.40 6.63
C GLU A 24 -19.54 1.91 6.82
N GLY A 25 -18.64 1.17 7.41
CA GLY A 25 -18.74 -0.30 7.55
C GLY A 25 -18.45 -1.12 6.28
N ARG A 26 -18.50 -0.50 5.09
CA ARG A 26 -18.21 -1.15 3.78
C ARG A 26 -16.85 -0.79 3.22
N ARG A 27 -16.31 0.36 3.59
CA ARG A 27 -15.03 0.91 3.16
C ARG A 27 -14.11 1.17 4.34
N SER A 28 -12.81 1.25 4.08
CA SER A 28 -11.86 1.62 5.12
C SER A 28 -12.01 3.10 5.50
N PRO A 29 -11.67 3.50 6.76
CA PRO A 29 -11.66 4.89 7.17
C PRO A 29 -10.86 5.79 6.22
N CYS A 30 -9.70 5.33 5.75
CA CYS A 30 -8.87 6.04 4.78
C CYS A 30 -9.59 6.26 3.44
N THR A 31 -10.41 5.32 2.97
CA THR A 31 -11.22 5.49 1.76
C THR A 31 -12.29 6.56 1.94
N ILE A 32 -12.94 6.58 3.11
CA ILE A 32 -13.97 7.57 3.45
C ILE A 32 -13.36 8.97 3.54
N GLU A 33 -12.20 9.09 4.18
CA GLU A 33 -11.45 10.35 4.24
C GLU A 33 -11.05 10.82 2.83
N GLY A 34 -10.69 9.89 1.96
CA GLY A 34 -10.45 10.17 0.54
C GLY A 34 -11.66 10.77 -0.17
N TYR A 35 -12.87 10.25 0.07
CA TYR A 35 -14.12 10.82 -0.49
C TYR A 35 -14.37 12.24 0.00
N ARG A 36 -14.21 12.47 1.31
CA ARG A 36 -14.32 13.83 1.89
C ARG A 36 -13.33 14.81 1.27
N ALA A 37 -12.06 14.38 1.14
CA ALA A 37 -11.03 15.21 0.54
C ALA A 37 -11.29 15.51 -0.95
N ALA A 38 -11.83 14.56 -1.73
CA ALA A 38 -12.17 14.80 -3.13
C ALA A 38 -13.31 15.81 -3.28
N MET A 39 -14.36 15.67 -2.46
CA MET A 39 -15.50 16.61 -2.49
C MET A 39 -15.07 18.01 -2.05
N LYS A 40 -14.25 18.10 -1.00
CA LYS A 40 -13.70 19.39 -0.54
C LYS A 40 -12.90 20.09 -1.64
N LEU A 41 -12.00 19.35 -2.31
CA LEU A 41 -11.19 19.91 -3.41
C LEU A 41 -12.05 20.32 -4.61
N PHE A 42 -13.13 19.60 -4.91
CA PHE A 42 -14.04 19.94 -6.00
C PHE A 42 -14.87 21.21 -5.66
N ALA A 43 -15.31 21.36 -4.41
CA ALA A 43 -15.95 22.58 -3.94
C ALA A 43 -14.99 23.79 -3.96
N GLU A 44 -13.73 23.60 -3.53
CA GLU A 44 -12.68 24.62 -3.62
C GLU A 44 -12.44 25.07 -5.06
N PHE A 45 -12.31 24.12 -6.00
CA PHE A 45 -12.21 24.40 -7.43
C PHE A 45 -13.43 25.19 -7.96
N ALA A 46 -14.65 24.77 -7.60
CA ALA A 46 -15.86 25.45 -8.04
C ALA A 46 -15.90 26.88 -7.54
N SER A 47 -15.50 27.14 -6.31
CA SER A 47 -15.41 28.52 -5.78
C SER A 47 -14.31 29.33 -6.46
N GLU A 48 -13.10 28.79 -6.62
CA GLU A 48 -11.95 29.54 -7.16
C GLU A 48 -12.02 29.75 -8.68
N LYS A 49 -12.51 28.79 -9.45
CA LYS A 49 -12.44 28.80 -10.93
C LYS A 49 -13.75 29.01 -11.62
N LEU A 50 -14.85 28.56 -11.03
CA LEU A 50 -16.17 28.74 -11.59
C LEU A 50 -16.91 29.90 -10.92
N HIS A 51 -16.25 30.57 -9.94
CA HIS A 51 -16.86 31.66 -9.15
C HIS A 51 -18.23 31.26 -8.57
N ALA A 52 -18.35 29.97 -8.23
CA ALA A 52 -19.59 29.42 -7.71
C ALA A 52 -19.91 30.02 -6.35
N ASP A 53 -21.12 30.52 -6.19
CA ASP A 53 -21.67 30.77 -4.86
C ASP A 53 -21.84 29.43 -4.15
N MET A 54 -21.22 29.28 -2.99
CA MET A 54 -21.28 28.02 -2.24
C MET A 54 -22.69 27.65 -1.79
N ASP A 55 -23.57 28.63 -1.65
CA ASP A 55 -24.99 28.38 -1.39
C ASP A 55 -25.72 27.82 -2.61
N ALA A 56 -25.14 27.96 -3.82
CA ALA A 56 -25.64 27.36 -5.06
C ALA A 56 -24.91 26.11 -5.51
N PHE A 57 -23.87 25.65 -4.77
CA PHE A 57 -23.06 24.53 -5.16
C PHE A 57 -23.83 23.19 -5.06
N GLY A 58 -24.43 22.79 -6.18
CA GLY A 58 -25.30 21.64 -6.30
C GLY A 58 -24.78 20.59 -7.27
N ILE A 59 -25.60 19.56 -7.50
CA ILE A 59 -25.28 18.44 -8.40
C ILE A 59 -25.04 18.89 -9.86
N SER A 60 -25.64 20.02 -10.28
CA SER A 60 -25.46 20.59 -11.61
C SER A 60 -24.03 20.99 -11.96
N PHE A 61 -23.15 21.15 -10.96
CA PHE A 61 -21.74 21.42 -11.19
C PHE A 61 -20.95 20.20 -11.69
N PHE A 62 -21.51 18.99 -11.58
CA PHE A 62 -20.84 17.76 -12.04
C PHE A 62 -21.07 17.53 -13.54
N THR A 63 -20.64 18.46 -14.35
CA THR A 63 -20.59 18.34 -15.82
C THR A 63 -19.25 17.76 -16.27
N GLU A 64 -19.18 17.26 -17.50
CA GLU A 64 -17.93 16.78 -18.10
C GLU A 64 -16.86 17.86 -18.13
N ASP A 65 -17.23 19.07 -18.60
CA ASP A 65 -16.32 20.22 -18.71
C ASP A 65 -15.76 20.64 -17.36
N ASN A 66 -16.60 20.78 -16.36
CA ASN A 66 -16.17 21.16 -15.00
C ASN A 66 -15.27 20.10 -14.37
N VAL A 67 -15.54 18.82 -14.58
CA VAL A 67 -14.71 17.75 -14.03
C VAL A 67 -13.38 17.63 -14.78
N ASN A 68 -13.36 17.86 -16.11
CA ASN A 68 -12.13 17.98 -16.89
C ASN A 68 -11.27 19.16 -16.39
N ALA A 69 -11.88 20.34 -16.25
CA ALA A 69 -11.21 21.53 -15.74
C ALA A 69 -10.68 21.32 -14.30
N PHE A 70 -11.44 20.62 -13.45
CA PHE A 70 -10.98 20.23 -12.10
C PHE A 70 -9.75 19.35 -12.13
N VAL A 71 -9.70 18.36 -13.02
CA VAL A 71 -8.54 17.47 -13.16
C VAL A 71 -7.30 18.27 -13.63
N GLN A 72 -7.48 19.22 -14.54
CA GLN A 72 -6.41 20.12 -15.00
C GLN A 72 -5.94 21.03 -13.86
N TRP A 73 -6.86 21.68 -13.14
CA TRP A 73 -6.55 22.51 -11.99
C TRP A 73 -5.76 21.77 -10.91
N LEU A 74 -6.15 20.52 -10.60
CA LEU A 74 -5.39 19.68 -9.67
C LEU A 74 -3.93 19.47 -10.13
N ARG A 75 -3.74 19.24 -11.43
CA ARG A 75 -2.42 19.01 -12.01
C ARG A 75 -1.60 20.29 -12.06
N ASP A 76 -2.17 21.34 -12.64
CA ASP A 76 -1.41 22.51 -13.08
C ASP A 76 -1.25 23.55 -11.95
N GLU A 77 -2.25 23.72 -11.10
CA GLU A 77 -2.23 24.71 -10.02
C GLU A 77 -1.93 24.10 -8.64
N LYS A 78 -2.47 22.92 -8.33
CA LYS A 78 -2.17 22.23 -7.05
C LYS A 78 -0.94 21.32 -7.15
N GLY A 79 -0.31 21.19 -8.32
CA GLY A 79 0.89 20.35 -8.52
C GLY A 79 0.67 18.87 -8.25
N ALA A 80 -0.56 18.37 -8.37
CA ALA A 80 -0.87 16.98 -8.05
C ALA A 80 -0.35 16.03 -9.14
N LYS A 81 0.24 14.92 -8.72
CA LYS A 81 0.67 13.86 -9.65
C LYS A 81 -0.52 13.23 -10.37
N PRO A 82 -0.37 12.76 -11.64
CA PRO A 82 -1.45 12.14 -12.40
C PRO A 82 -2.20 11.04 -11.65
N GLN A 83 -1.50 10.21 -10.87
CA GLN A 83 -2.12 9.17 -10.06
C GLN A 83 -3.06 9.75 -8.99
N SER A 84 -2.69 10.89 -8.39
CA SER A 84 -3.51 11.57 -7.39
C SER A 84 -4.74 12.20 -8.03
N CYS A 85 -4.59 12.82 -9.22
CA CYS A 85 -5.72 13.36 -9.99
C CYS A 85 -6.72 12.25 -10.35
N ASN A 86 -6.22 11.11 -10.87
CA ASN A 86 -7.03 9.94 -11.20
C ASN A 86 -7.73 9.33 -9.99
N LEU A 87 -7.09 9.38 -8.81
CA LEU A 87 -7.70 8.96 -7.56
C LEU A 87 -8.88 9.87 -7.20
N ARG A 88 -8.71 11.20 -7.27
CA ARG A 88 -9.79 12.17 -6.99
C ARG A 88 -10.96 11.99 -7.95
N LEU A 89 -10.69 11.84 -9.24
CA LEU A 89 -11.71 11.54 -10.25
C LEU A 89 -12.47 10.24 -9.92
N SER A 90 -11.77 9.19 -9.53
CA SER A 90 -12.39 7.92 -9.14
C SER A 90 -13.25 8.05 -7.88
N GLN A 91 -12.87 8.93 -6.95
CA GLN A 91 -13.62 9.22 -5.73
C GLN A 91 -14.91 10.01 -6.02
N LEU A 92 -14.87 11.02 -6.90
CA LEU A 92 -16.07 11.72 -7.35
C LEU A 92 -17.03 10.77 -8.10
N ARG A 93 -16.50 9.93 -8.98
CA ARG A 93 -17.30 8.88 -9.67
C ARG A 93 -17.99 7.93 -8.70
N ALA A 94 -17.34 7.57 -7.58
CA ALA A 94 -17.96 6.72 -6.58
C ALA A 94 -19.17 7.38 -5.93
N PHE A 95 -19.12 8.69 -5.66
CA PHE A 95 -20.23 9.45 -5.17
C PHE A 95 -21.37 9.55 -6.20
N LEU A 96 -21.08 9.91 -7.46
CA LEU A 96 -22.09 9.99 -8.50
C LEU A 96 -22.70 8.63 -8.83
N LYS A 97 -21.94 7.54 -8.72
CA LYS A 97 -22.48 6.19 -8.83
C LYS A 97 -23.47 5.88 -7.70
N TYR A 98 -23.26 6.41 -6.52
CA TYR A 98 -24.23 6.29 -5.42
C TYR A 98 -25.49 7.10 -5.73
N MET A 99 -25.34 8.34 -6.19
CA MET A 99 -26.47 9.24 -6.58
C MET A 99 -27.30 8.65 -7.71
N ALA A 100 -26.68 8.03 -8.72
CA ALA A 100 -27.33 7.43 -9.89
C ALA A 100 -28.24 6.24 -9.59
N ARG A 101 -28.37 5.82 -8.32
CA ARG A 101 -29.43 4.90 -7.85
C ARG A 101 -30.81 5.53 -8.01
N ASN A 102 -30.90 6.85 -7.82
CA ASN A 102 -32.07 7.62 -8.25
C ASN A 102 -31.93 7.93 -9.76
N PRO A 103 -32.94 7.57 -10.60
CA PRO A 103 -32.92 7.81 -12.04
C PRO A 103 -32.63 9.24 -12.44
N GLU A 104 -33.11 10.22 -11.67
CA GLU A 104 -32.91 11.67 -11.92
C GLU A 104 -31.43 12.09 -11.99
N TYR A 105 -30.55 11.38 -11.24
CA TYR A 105 -29.14 11.73 -11.17
C TYR A 105 -28.26 10.89 -12.12
N ARG A 106 -28.84 9.97 -12.90
CA ARG A 106 -28.05 9.10 -13.83
C ARG A 106 -27.29 9.93 -14.88
N GLN A 107 -27.89 11.03 -15.35
CA GLN A 107 -27.25 11.91 -16.32
C GLN A 107 -25.87 12.42 -15.82
N TYR A 108 -25.73 12.81 -14.56
CA TYR A 108 -24.46 13.31 -14.01
C TYR A 108 -23.37 12.23 -13.93
N LEU A 109 -23.75 10.98 -13.72
CA LEU A 109 -22.80 9.87 -13.81
C LEU A 109 -22.37 9.65 -15.26
N LEU A 110 -23.28 9.76 -16.21
CA LEU A 110 -22.96 9.61 -17.64
C LEU A 110 -22.02 10.73 -18.10
N CYS A 111 -22.31 11.99 -17.76
CA CYS A 111 -21.45 13.13 -18.10
C CYS A 111 -19.98 12.93 -17.70
N ILE A 112 -19.71 12.35 -16.53
CA ILE A 112 -18.32 12.19 -16.09
C ILE A 112 -17.73 10.80 -16.39
N LYS A 113 -18.50 9.90 -17.01
CA LYS A 113 -18.01 8.57 -17.39
C LYS A 113 -16.88 8.69 -18.42
N ASP A 114 -17.02 9.62 -19.36
CA ASP A 114 -16.13 9.82 -20.50
C ASP A 114 -14.94 10.74 -20.18
N VAL A 115 -14.93 11.40 -19.02
CA VAL A 115 -13.74 12.12 -18.53
C VAL A 115 -12.55 11.16 -18.51
N SER A 116 -11.58 11.38 -19.37
CA SER A 116 -10.41 10.51 -19.49
C SER A 116 -9.53 10.62 -18.25
N LYS A 117 -9.01 9.47 -17.81
CA LYS A 117 -7.92 9.45 -16.83
C LYS A 117 -6.68 10.03 -17.47
N LEU A 118 -5.95 10.85 -16.71
CA LEU A 118 -4.63 11.30 -17.15
C LEU A 118 -3.73 10.08 -17.37
N THR A 119 -3.01 10.10 -18.49
CA THR A 119 -1.99 9.09 -18.75
C THR A 119 -0.97 9.12 -17.60
N THR A 120 -0.92 8.06 -16.89
CA THR A 120 0.16 7.84 -15.95
C THR A 120 1.27 7.20 -16.76
N VAL A 121 2.34 7.95 -17.01
CA VAL A 121 3.57 7.26 -17.40
C VAL A 121 3.81 6.27 -16.27
N ASP A 122 3.97 5.01 -16.62
CA ASP A 122 4.26 3.96 -15.64
C ASP A 122 5.68 4.16 -15.12
N THR A 123 5.87 5.31 -14.48
CA THR A 123 6.93 5.52 -13.53
C THR A 123 6.50 4.85 -12.24
N SER A 124 6.11 3.58 -12.30
CA SER A 124 6.36 2.71 -11.19
C SER A 124 7.89 2.72 -11.09
N LYS A 125 8.43 3.72 -10.39
CA LYS A 125 9.77 3.59 -9.81
C LYS A 125 9.66 2.28 -9.07
N VAL A 126 10.22 1.23 -9.68
CA VAL A 126 10.42 -0.03 -8.99
C VAL A 126 11.05 0.40 -7.68
N VAL A 127 10.33 0.23 -6.59
CA VAL A 127 10.84 0.65 -5.28
C VAL A 127 12.10 -0.16 -5.11
N GLU A 128 13.28 0.47 -5.21
CA GLU A 128 14.54 -0.24 -5.09
C GLU A 128 14.56 -0.98 -3.76
N PRO A 129 14.79 -2.29 -3.77
CA PRO A 129 14.89 -3.05 -2.54
C PRO A 129 16.12 -2.60 -1.75
N LEU A 130 16.00 -2.60 -0.44
CA LEU A 130 17.15 -2.38 0.44
C LEU A 130 18.10 -3.57 0.28
N THR A 131 19.40 -3.31 0.16
CA THR A 131 20.39 -4.39 0.16
C THR A 131 20.42 -5.11 1.52
N LYS A 132 20.94 -6.34 1.56
CA LYS A 132 21.04 -7.11 2.82
C LYS A 132 21.88 -6.33 3.88
N ASP A 133 22.89 -5.57 3.45
CA ASP A 133 23.72 -4.76 4.36
C ASP A 133 23.00 -3.49 4.83
N ALA A 134 22.26 -2.81 3.94
CA ALA A 134 21.39 -1.70 4.34
C ALA A 134 20.32 -2.16 5.35
N MET A 135 19.75 -3.36 5.16
CA MET A 135 18.81 -3.95 6.12
C MET A 135 19.45 -4.20 7.49
N LYS A 136 20.67 -4.74 7.52
CA LYS A 136 21.40 -4.93 8.80
C LYS A 136 21.66 -3.61 9.50
N ALA A 137 22.16 -2.60 8.77
CA ALA A 137 22.42 -1.26 9.33
C ALA A 137 21.13 -0.64 9.91
N LEU A 138 20.01 -0.70 9.16
CA LEU A 138 18.71 -0.21 9.62
C LEU A 138 18.19 -0.95 10.86
N ALA A 139 18.38 -2.27 10.93
CA ALA A 139 17.95 -3.07 12.08
C ALA A 139 18.73 -2.76 13.35
N HIS A 140 19.97 -2.30 13.22
CA HIS A 140 20.84 -1.94 14.36
C HIS A 140 20.75 -0.46 14.75
N ALA A 141 20.33 0.42 13.83
CA ALA A 141 20.32 1.86 14.06
C ALA A 141 19.52 2.34 15.28
N PRO A 142 18.35 1.74 15.65
CA PRO A 142 17.63 2.16 16.86
C PRO A 142 18.30 1.72 18.16
N GLY A 143 19.11 0.66 18.15
CA GLY A 143 19.63 0.01 19.34
C GLY A 143 18.59 -0.75 20.15
N THR A 144 18.98 -1.32 21.29
CA THR A 144 18.07 -2.09 22.17
C THR A 144 18.21 -1.68 23.64
N ASP A 145 18.97 -0.63 23.93
CA ASP A 145 19.30 -0.18 25.30
C ASP A 145 18.23 0.75 25.87
N THR A 146 17.42 1.33 25.02
CA THR A 146 16.29 2.18 25.40
C THR A 146 14.96 1.54 24.98
N ALA A 147 13.87 1.88 25.68
CA ALA A 147 12.52 1.43 25.34
C ALA A 147 12.15 1.81 23.89
N THR A 148 12.43 3.05 23.50
CA THR A 148 12.18 3.52 22.13
C THR A 148 13.04 2.77 21.11
N GLY A 149 14.31 2.56 21.36
CA GLY A 149 15.21 1.80 20.49
C GLY A 149 14.73 0.38 20.31
N LEU A 150 14.46 -0.35 21.41
CA LEU A 150 13.94 -1.71 21.36
C LEU A 150 12.62 -1.80 20.61
N ARG A 151 11.71 -0.84 20.80
CA ARG A 151 10.44 -0.75 20.06
C ARG A 151 10.67 -0.71 18.54
N TYR A 152 11.54 0.17 18.07
CA TYR A 152 11.78 0.32 16.63
C TYR A 152 12.65 -0.80 16.05
N THR A 153 13.61 -1.34 16.79
CA THR A 153 14.34 -2.55 16.39
C THR A 153 13.38 -3.72 16.20
N THR A 154 12.45 -3.92 17.14
CA THR A 154 11.42 -4.96 17.05
C THR A 154 10.51 -4.72 15.84
N MET A 155 10.05 -3.49 15.64
CA MET A 155 9.18 -3.11 14.53
C MET A 155 9.86 -3.31 13.18
N ILE A 156 11.12 -2.88 13.01
CA ILE A 156 11.92 -3.09 11.79
C ILE A 156 12.10 -4.58 11.52
N SER A 157 12.42 -5.37 12.56
CA SER A 157 12.52 -6.83 12.43
C SER A 157 11.22 -7.44 11.93
N MET A 158 10.07 -7.04 12.47
CA MET A 158 8.76 -7.52 12.03
C MET A 158 8.41 -7.08 10.61
N LEU A 159 8.63 -5.80 10.28
CA LEU A 159 8.36 -5.25 8.94
C LEU A 159 9.10 -6.04 7.86
N TYR A 160 10.35 -6.40 8.12
CA TYR A 160 11.17 -7.14 7.18
C TYR A 160 10.83 -8.64 7.21
N THR A 161 11.00 -9.33 8.34
CA THR A 161 10.93 -10.80 8.39
C THR A 161 9.54 -11.36 8.14
N MET A 162 8.49 -10.62 8.51
CA MET A 162 7.11 -11.03 8.29
C MET A 162 6.53 -10.55 6.96
N ALA A 163 7.20 -9.62 6.29
CA ALA A 163 6.77 -9.00 5.04
C ALA A 163 5.30 -8.50 5.05
N CYS A 164 4.79 -8.12 6.22
CA CYS A 164 3.46 -7.60 6.42
C CYS A 164 3.34 -6.13 6.00
N ARG A 165 2.12 -5.67 5.68
CA ARG A 165 1.87 -4.24 5.54
C ARG A 165 1.97 -3.56 6.89
N ILE A 166 2.40 -2.29 6.91
CA ILE A 166 2.54 -1.54 8.16
C ILE A 166 1.25 -1.54 8.99
N ASP A 167 0.10 -1.31 8.36
CA ASP A 167 -1.20 -1.29 9.07
C ASP A 167 -1.56 -2.66 9.67
N GLU A 168 -1.16 -3.76 9.02
CA GLU A 168 -1.31 -5.13 9.56
C GLU A 168 -0.49 -5.29 10.84
N ILE A 169 0.79 -4.83 10.85
CA ILE A 169 1.67 -4.88 12.02
C ILE A 169 1.16 -3.98 13.15
N LEU A 170 0.76 -2.76 12.82
CA LEU A 170 0.25 -1.80 13.81
C LEU A 170 -1.11 -2.19 14.39
N SER A 171 -1.82 -3.09 13.74
CA SER A 171 -3.11 -3.60 14.21
C SER A 171 -3.00 -4.87 15.05
N ILE A 172 -1.79 -5.44 15.20
CA ILE A 172 -1.55 -6.61 16.06
C ILE A 172 -1.80 -6.22 17.52
N LYS A 173 -2.58 -7.05 18.20
CA LYS A 173 -2.73 -7.03 19.64
C LYS A 173 -1.78 -8.02 20.30
N VAL A 174 -1.47 -7.84 21.57
CA VAL A 174 -0.59 -8.74 22.33
C VAL A 174 -1.13 -10.18 22.30
N GLY A 175 -2.45 -10.36 22.43
CA GLY A 175 -3.10 -11.66 22.39
C GLY A 175 -3.10 -12.36 21.03
N ASP A 176 -2.76 -11.67 19.92
CA ASP A 176 -2.64 -12.28 18.60
C ASP A 176 -1.33 -13.06 18.41
N LEU A 177 -0.37 -12.91 19.34
CA LEU A 177 0.96 -13.51 19.28
C LEU A 177 0.98 -14.88 19.98
N ILE A 178 1.33 -15.91 19.24
CA ILE A 178 1.45 -17.27 19.76
C ILE A 178 2.93 -17.65 19.78
N PHE A 179 3.51 -17.73 20.99
CA PHE A 179 4.92 -18.08 21.20
C PHE A 179 5.13 -19.54 21.54
N ASP A 180 4.16 -20.15 22.23
CA ASP A 180 4.27 -21.49 22.82
C ASP A 180 3.79 -22.57 21.84
N SER A 181 4.32 -22.52 20.62
CA SER A 181 4.07 -23.54 19.61
C SER A 181 5.38 -23.95 18.95
N ALA A 182 5.41 -25.13 18.34
CA ALA A 182 6.56 -25.57 17.54
C ALA A 182 6.91 -24.58 16.41
N LYS A 183 5.96 -23.79 15.99
CA LYS A 183 6.11 -22.73 14.99
C LYS A 183 5.47 -21.43 15.51
N PRO A 184 6.21 -20.58 16.24
CA PRO A 184 5.71 -19.28 16.70
C PRO A 184 5.11 -18.47 15.55
N HIS A 185 3.92 -17.92 15.76
CA HIS A 185 3.19 -17.23 14.71
C HIS A 185 2.28 -16.15 15.26
N VAL A 186 1.78 -15.31 14.37
CA VAL A 186 0.77 -14.29 14.64
C VAL A 186 -0.32 -14.34 13.58
N THR A 187 -1.55 -14.07 13.99
CA THR A 187 -2.66 -13.89 13.05
C THR A 187 -2.77 -12.41 12.69
N VAL A 188 -2.60 -12.09 11.41
CA VAL A 188 -2.78 -10.72 10.89
C VAL A 188 -4.03 -10.63 10.02
N ILE A 189 -4.72 -9.50 10.10
CA ILE A 189 -5.93 -9.24 9.31
C ILE A 189 -5.53 -8.44 8.07
N GLY A 190 -5.59 -9.10 6.90
CA GLY A 190 -5.25 -8.50 5.63
C GLY A 190 -6.37 -7.66 5.00
N LYS A 191 -6.11 -7.13 3.80
CA LYS A 191 -7.10 -6.38 3.00
C LYS A 191 -8.37 -7.21 2.77
N GLY A 192 -9.52 -6.63 3.13
CA GLY A 192 -10.82 -7.30 3.05
C GLY A 192 -11.13 -8.15 4.29
N ARG A 193 -10.51 -7.87 5.43
CA ARG A 193 -10.71 -8.53 6.73
C ARG A 193 -10.46 -10.04 6.72
N LYS A 194 -9.62 -10.52 5.82
CA LYS A 194 -9.25 -11.95 5.80
C LYS A 194 -8.07 -12.19 6.73
N PRO A 195 -8.21 -13.05 7.75
CA PRO A 195 -7.11 -13.43 8.61
C PRO A 195 -6.11 -14.31 7.85
N ARG A 196 -4.83 -14.18 8.17
CA ARG A 196 -3.79 -15.10 7.74
C ARG A 196 -2.76 -15.27 8.86
N THR A 197 -2.24 -16.46 8.95
CA THR A 197 -1.14 -16.79 9.87
C THR A 197 0.19 -16.41 9.24
N VAL A 198 1.05 -15.76 10.01
CA VAL A 198 2.42 -15.40 9.63
C VAL A 198 3.37 -15.96 10.67
N TYR A 199 4.30 -16.81 10.24
CA TYR A 199 5.32 -17.41 11.12
C TYR A 199 6.42 -16.39 11.44
N MET A 200 6.94 -16.49 12.67
CA MET A 200 7.97 -15.57 13.17
C MET A 200 9.31 -16.31 13.30
N MET A 201 10.37 -15.63 12.88
CA MET A 201 11.74 -16.13 13.07
C MET A 201 12.14 -16.03 14.55
N SER A 202 12.99 -16.95 15.03
CA SER A 202 13.41 -17.03 16.44
C SER A 202 13.99 -15.70 16.97
N ARG A 203 14.77 -14.99 16.14
CA ARG A 203 15.31 -13.67 16.51
C ARG A 203 14.20 -12.62 16.73
N THR A 204 13.18 -12.62 15.88
CA THR A 204 12.01 -11.71 16.00
C THR A 204 11.21 -12.06 17.26
N VAL A 205 11.04 -13.35 17.57
CA VAL A 205 10.38 -13.80 18.81
C VAL A 205 11.14 -13.32 20.04
N SER A 206 12.46 -13.43 20.07
CA SER A 206 13.29 -12.94 21.19
C SER A 206 13.14 -11.43 21.41
N LEU A 207 13.16 -10.65 20.33
CA LEU A 207 12.94 -9.20 20.40
C LEU A 207 11.53 -8.87 20.90
N LEU A 208 10.51 -9.58 20.41
CA LEU A 208 9.11 -9.40 20.85
C LEU A 208 8.92 -9.70 22.33
N LYS A 209 9.47 -10.82 22.83
CA LYS A 209 9.39 -11.14 24.26
C LYS A 209 10.04 -10.05 25.13
N LYS A 210 11.23 -9.57 24.74
CA LYS A 210 11.93 -8.48 25.43
C LYS A 210 11.10 -7.17 25.39
N TYR A 211 10.57 -6.83 24.22
CA TYR A 211 9.75 -5.64 24.03
C TYR A 211 8.46 -5.68 24.85
N ILE A 212 7.73 -6.80 24.81
CA ILE A 212 6.49 -6.97 25.58
C ILE A 212 6.77 -6.86 27.09
N LEU A 213 7.82 -7.50 27.59
CA LEU A 213 8.18 -7.38 28.99
C LEU A 213 8.48 -5.94 29.41
N MET A 214 9.15 -5.17 28.55
CA MET A 214 9.54 -3.79 28.82
C MET A 214 8.36 -2.82 28.75
N GLU A 215 7.50 -2.91 27.72
CA GLU A 215 6.45 -1.94 27.44
C GLU A 215 5.08 -2.32 28.02
N HIS A 216 4.79 -3.62 28.13
CA HIS A 216 3.50 -4.14 28.61
C HIS A 216 3.61 -4.82 29.98
N GLY A 217 4.84 -5.03 30.49
CA GLY A 217 5.09 -5.65 31.79
C GLY A 217 4.96 -7.17 31.78
N LYS A 218 4.96 -7.77 33.01
CA LYS A 218 4.92 -9.23 33.20
C LYS A 218 3.56 -9.85 32.88
N THR A 219 2.49 -9.08 33.05
CA THR A 219 1.09 -9.51 32.79
C THR A 219 0.46 -8.60 31.74
N PRO A 220 0.86 -8.76 30.46
CA PRO A 220 0.38 -7.89 29.39
C PRO A 220 -1.12 -8.09 29.14
N ASN A 221 -1.85 -7.00 28.89
CA ASN A 221 -3.25 -7.09 28.50
C ASN A 221 -3.35 -7.63 27.05
N PRO A 222 -4.03 -8.75 26.80
CA PRO A 222 -4.12 -9.36 25.46
C PRO A 222 -4.82 -8.47 24.43
N ASP A 223 -5.70 -7.58 24.87
CA ASP A 223 -6.43 -6.66 23.98
C ASP A 223 -5.68 -5.37 23.66
N ALA A 224 -4.55 -5.10 24.33
CA ALA A 224 -3.70 -3.96 24.04
C ALA A 224 -3.04 -4.10 22.68
N TYR A 225 -2.91 -2.98 21.95
CA TYR A 225 -2.08 -2.99 20.72
C TYR A 225 -0.62 -3.25 21.07
N LEU A 226 0.01 -4.15 20.30
CA LEU A 226 1.44 -4.44 20.47
C LEU A 226 2.28 -3.15 20.41
N PHE A 227 2.02 -2.30 19.39
CA PHE A 227 2.64 -0.98 19.24
C PHE A 227 1.60 0.11 19.48
N PHE A 228 1.37 0.45 20.73
CA PHE A 228 0.38 1.46 21.11
C PHE A 228 0.94 2.89 21.06
N SER A 229 0.06 3.87 21.04
CA SER A 229 0.40 5.30 21.12
C SER A 229 0.61 5.71 22.57
N HIS A 230 1.83 6.11 22.95
CA HIS A 230 2.11 6.54 24.32
C HIS A 230 1.25 7.73 24.77
N SER A 231 0.85 8.60 23.85
CA SER A 231 -0.02 9.75 24.16
C SER A 231 -1.51 9.40 24.29
N LYS A 232 -1.95 8.25 23.74
CA LYS A 232 -3.35 7.84 23.69
C LYS A 232 -3.64 6.54 24.43
N GLY A 233 -2.61 5.90 24.97
CA GLY A 233 -2.70 4.67 25.76
C GLY A 233 -2.77 3.37 24.97
N LEU A 234 -2.82 2.26 25.70
CA LEU A 234 -2.65 0.88 25.23
C LEU A 234 -3.65 0.44 24.14
N PHE A 235 -4.84 1.03 24.13
CA PHE A 235 -5.91 0.68 23.19
C PHE A 235 -5.94 1.58 21.94
N SER A 236 -4.91 2.39 21.72
CA SER A 236 -4.74 3.23 20.54
C SER A 236 -3.44 2.88 19.82
N LYS A 237 -3.54 2.36 18.61
CA LYS A 237 -2.34 2.04 17.80
C LYS A 237 -1.57 3.29 17.41
N VAL A 238 -0.25 3.17 17.27
CA VAL A 238 0.59 4.23 16.75
C VAL A 238 0.23 4.50 15.26
N SER A 239 0.40 5.75 14.83
CA SER A 239 0.09 6.12 13.43
C SER A 239 1.21 5.69 12.47
N GLU A 240 0.81 5.22 11.29
CA GLU A 240 1.75 4.89 10.20
C GLU A 240 2.65 6.08 9.84
N ARG A 241 2.08 7.30 9.81
CA ARG A 241 2.84 8.53 9.54
C ARG A 241 3.94 8.77 10.58
N GLY A 242 3.64 8.52 11.86
CA GLY A 242 4.63 8.64 12.94
C GLY A 242 5.75 7.61 12.80
N VAL A 243 5.40 6.37 12.48
CA VAL A 243 6.39 5.31 12.24
C VAL A 243 7.28 5.66 11.05
N ASN A 244 6.70 6.03 9.90
CA ASN A 244 7.49 6.38 8.72
C ASN A 244 8.39 7.60 8.95
N LYS A 245 7.96 8.58 9.77
CA LYS A 245 8.82 9.69 10.19
C LYS A 245 10.04 9.20 10.97
N GLN A 246 9.84 8.29 11.91
CA GLN A 246 10.92 7.76 12.73
C GLN A 246 11.86 6.83 11.93
N LEU A 247 11.34 6.04 10.98
CA LEU A 247 12.16 5.23 10.08
C LEU A 247 13.13 6.08 9.27
N ARG A 248 12.74 7.28 8.84
CA ARG A 248 13.65 8.22 8.14
C ARG A 248 14.78 8.70 9.05
N ILE A 249 14.51 8.96 10.32
CA ILE A 249 15.55 9.33 11.30
C ILE A 249 16.55 8.18 11.45
N TYR A 250 16.05 6.94 11.63
CA TYR A 250 16.94 5.77 11.71
C TYR A 250 17.69 5.48 10.41
N ALA A 251 17.10 5.82 9.25
CA ALA A 251 17.80 5.73 7.98
C ALA A 251 19.02 6.67 7.94
N GLN A 252 18.88 7.90 8.41
CA GLN A 252 20.00 8.84 8.52
C GLN A 252 21.11 8.32 9.44
N ILE A 253 20.75 7.74 10.58
CA ILE A 253 21.71 7.12 11.51
C ILE A 253 22.40 5.92 10.85
N ALA A 254 21.64 5.03 10.20
CA ALA A 254 22.16 3.85 9.54
C ALA A 254 23.11 4.20 8.37
N ARG A 255 22.87 5.31 7.67
CA ARG A 255 23.74 5.80 6.57
C ARG A 255 25.17 6.11 7.01
N ILE A 256 25.38 6.47 8.28
CA ILE A 256 26.73 6.70 8.82
C ILE A 256 27.56 5.41 8.73
N GLN A 257 26.93 4.24 8.89
CA GLN A 257 27.61 2.94 8.85
C GLN A 257 27.52 2.28 7.46
N CYS A 258 26.44 2.56 6.70
CA CYS A 258 26.18 1.96 5.39
C CYS A 258 25.55 2.99 4.45
N GLN A 259 26.33 3.52 3.53
CA GLN A 259 25.86 4.53 2.55
C GLN A 259 24.82 3.99 1.57
N GLN A 260 24.67 2.66 1.45
CA GLN A 260 23.64 2.04 0.62
C GLN A 260 22.23 2.20 1.20
N VAL A 261 22.08 2.68 2.44
CA VAL A 261 20.76 2.98 3.01
C VAL A 261 20.19 4.21 2.32
N PRO A 262 18.99 4.15 1.71
CA PRO A 262 18.35 5.31 1.09
C PRO A 262 18.04 6.42 2.10
N GLU A 263 18.01 7.67 1.66
CA GLU A 263 17.64 8.80 2.53
C GLU A 263 16.19 8.73 3.01
N ASN A 264 15.30 8.27 2.15
CA ASN A 264 13.87 8.21 2.40
C ASN A 264 13.40 6.76 2.53
N VAL A 265 13.68 6.15 3.68
CA VAL A 265 13.17 4.82 4.01
C VAL A 265 11.73 4.91 4.51
N HIS A 266 10.89 4.01 4.04
CA HIS A 266 9.50 3.86 4.48
C HIS A 266 9.14 2.38 4.66
N SER A 267 8.11 2.14 5.45
CA SER A 267 7.69 0.79 5.87
C SER A 267 7.45 -0.20 4.72
N HIS A 268 6.95 0.26 3.58
CA HIS A 268 6.65 -0.61 2.44
C HIS A 268 7.91 -1.17 1.78
N GLN A 269 9.02 -0.45 1.87
CA GLN A 269 10.33 -0.87 1.36
C GLN A 269 10.83 -2.17 2.00
N PHE A 270 10.64 -2.34 3.32
CA PHE A 270 11.05 -3.57 4.04
C PHE A 270 10.37 -4.81 3.48
N ARG A 271 9.07 -4.70 3.23
CA ARG A 271 8.27 -5.78 2.65
C ARG A 271 8.72 -6.10 1.22
N HIS A 272 9.02 -5.06 0.42
CA HIS A 272 9.55 -5.21 -0.93
C HIS A 272 10.91 -5.90 -0.90
N SER A 273 11.82 -5.45 -0.06
CA SER A 273 13.15 -6.02 0.10
C SER A 273 13.12 -7.49 0.53
N MET A 274 12.26 -7.85 1.50
CA MET A 274 12.12 -9.27 1.89
C MET A 274 11.64 -10.13 0.72
N ALA A 275 10.66 -9.64 -0.05
CA ALA A 275 10.15 -10.38 -1.20
C ALA A 275 11.22 -10.56 -2.29
N THR A 276 12.01 -9.51 -2.57
CA THR A 276 13.12 -9.56 -3.53
C THR A 276 14.21 -10.51 -3.03
N HIS A 277 14.64 -10.39 -1.78
CA HIS A 277 15.65 -11.28 -1.21
C HIS A 277 15.21 -12.76 -1.21
N CYS A 278 13.93 -13.05 -0.96
CA CYS A 278 13.40 -14.40 -1.08
C CYS A 278 13.45 -14.92 -2.52
N LEU A 279 13.19 -14.03 -3.51
CA LEU A 279 13.30 -14.38 -4.92
C LEU A 279 14.77 -14.69 -5.29
N ASP A 280 15.69 -13.83 -4.88
CA ASP A 280 17.13 -13.97 -5.10
C ASP A 280 17.69 -15.24 -4.46
N ASP A 281 17.16 -15.61 -3.28
CA ASP A 281 17.49 -16.84 -2.56
C ASP A 281 16.76 -18.09 -3.15
N GLY A 282 16.08 -17.95 -4.31
CA GLY A 282 15.48 -19.04 -5.09
C GLY A 282 14.05 -19.45 -4.67
N MET A 283 13.38 -18.68 -3.83
CA MET A 283 11.98 -18.96 -3.46
C MET A 283 11.05 -18.77 -4.66
N ASN A 284 10.15 -19.72 -4.88
CA ASN A 284 9.17 -19.64 -5.97
C ASN A 284 8.20 -18.46 -5.78
N ILE A 285 7.88 -17.77 -6.88
CA ILE A 285 7.00 -16.58 -6.88
C ILE A 285 5.60 -16.86 -6.30
N PHE A 286 5.08 -18.07 -6.45
CA PHE A 286 3.81 -18.48 -5.81
C PHE A 286 3.91 -18.51 -4.29
N GLN A 287 5.04 -18.98 -3.75
CA GLN A 287 5.31 -18.98 -2.31
C GLN A 287 5.44 -17.55 -1.78
N ILE A 288 6.17 -16.69 -2.51
CA ILE A 288 6.29 -15.27 -2.20
C ILE A 288 4.90 -14.59 -2.23
N SER A 289 4.09 -14.88 -3.25
CA SER A 289 2.72 -14.33 -3.36
C SER A 289 1.85 -14.72 -2.15
N LYS A 290 1.94 -15.97 -1.69
CA LYS A 290 1.24 -16.45 -0.48
C LYS A 290 1.78 -15.76 0.78
N MET A 291 3.10 -15.64 0.93
CA MET A 291 3.74 -14.95 2.06
C MET A 291 3.28 -13.50 2.15
N LEU A 292 3.24 -12.81 1.03
CA LEU A 292 2.75 -11.43 0.93
C LEU A 292 1.23 -11.30 1.11
N GLY A 293 0.46 -12.37 0.96
CA GLY A 293 -1.00 -12.31 0.97
C GLY A 293 -1.57 -11.54 -0.22
N HIS A 294 -0.98 -11.71 -1.40
CA HIS A 294 -1.53 -11.19 -2.64
C HIS A 294 -2.65 -12.09 -3.17
N LYS A 295 -3.73 -11.48 -3.70
CA LYS A 295 -4.84 -12.24 -4.29
C LYS A 295 -4.49 -12.82 -5.67
N SER A 296 -3.55 -12.21 -6.37
CA SER A 296 -3.09 -12.60 -7.70
C SER A 296 -1.57 -12.62 -7.75
N VAL A 297 -1.01 -13.64 -8.35
CA VAL A 297 0.43 -13.77 -8.61
C VAL A 297 0.91 -12.65 -9.54
N SER A 298 0.08 -12.20 -10.49
CA SER A 298 0.35 -11.05 -11.34
C SER A 298 0.71 -9.79 -10.53
N THR A 299 0.03 -9.57 -9.38
CA THR A 299 0.40 -8.47 -8.46
C THR A 299 1.81 -8.62 -7.91
N THR A 300 2.25 -9.86 -7.66
CA THR A 300 3.60 -10.13 -7.15
C THR A 300 4.63 -9.96 -8.24
N MET A 301 4.35 -10.39 -9.47
CA MET A 301 5.22 -10.21 -10.63
C MET A 301 5.48 -8.73 -10.91
N ASN A 302 4.42 -7.93 -11.00
CA ASN A 302 4.54 -6.47 -11.17
C ASN A 302 5.26 -5.80 -9.98
N TYR A 303 5.00 -6.29 -8.77
CA TYR A 303 5.57 -5.76 -7.55
C TYR A 303 7.08 -5.99 -7.46
N LEU A 304 7.56 -7.14 -7.91
CA LEU A 304 8.99 -7.50 -7.89
C LEU A 304 9.74 -7.01 -9.14
N GLY A 305 9.05 -6.38 -10.09
CA GLY A 305 9.68 -5.97 -11.34
C GLY A 305 10.29 -7.16 -12.09
N VAL A 306 9.67 -8.35 -11.99
CA VAL A 306 10.08 -9.54 -12.77
C VAL A 306 9.87 -9.20 -14.24
N THR A 307 10.93 -8.71 -14.85
CA THR A 307 10.94 -8.25 -16.23
C THR A 307 11.36 -9.39 -17.17
N VAL A 308 11.07 -9.20 -18.44
CA VAL A 308 11.55 -10.04 -19.55
C VAL A 308 13.06 -10.30 -19.46
N ALA A 309 13.85 -9.36 -18.90
CA ALA A 309 15.29 -9.52 -18.69
C ALA A 309 15.64 -10.71 -17.77
N MET A 310 14.96 -10.86 -16.64
CA MET A 310 15.19 -12.02 -15.73
C MET A 310 14.75 -13.33 -16.36
N THR A 311 13.72 -13.31 -17.22
CA THR A 311 13.28 -14.47 -17.99
C THR A 311 14.33 -14.84 -19.03
N ASN A 312 14.93 -13.85 -19.71
CA ASN A 312 16.00 -14.07 -20.68
C ASN A 312 17.28 -14.63 -20.02
N GLU A 313 17.68 -14.14 -18.85
CA GLU A 313 18.81 -14.71 -18.10
C GLU A 313 18.56 -16.17 -17.69
N ALA A 314 17.33 -16.50 -17.28
CA ALA A 314 16.96 -17.88 -16.96
C ALA A 314 17.00 -18.76 -18.22
N VAL A 315 16.50 -18.26 -19.36
CA VAL A 315 16.57 -18.97 -20.65
C VAL A 315 18.02 -19.17 -21.09
N GLN A 316 18.88 -18.15 -21.00
CA GLN A 316 20.30 -18.26 -21.33
C GLN A 316 21.04 -19.25 -20.45
N LYS A 317 20.70 -19.33 -19.15
CA LYS A 317 21.24 -20.36 -18.25
C LYS A 317 20.82 -21.78 -18.68
N ILE A 318 19.58 -21.95 -19.12
CA ILE A 318 19.07 -23.22 -19.64
C ILE A 318 19.81 -23.58 -20.94
N GLU A 319 19.96 -22.64 -21.87
CA GLU A 319 20.69 -22.85 -23.11
C GLU A 319 22.16 -23.22 -22.85
N SER A 320 22.84 -22.53 -21.94
CA SER A 320 24.23 -22.84 -21.59
C SER A 320 24.39 -24.20 -20.92
N THR A 321 23.37 -24.69 -20.22
CA THR A 321 23.36 -26.00 -19.57
C THR A 321 22.99 -27.10 -20.58
N THR A 322 22.10 -26.80 -21.52
CA THR A 322 21.63 -27.79 -22.53
C THR A 322 22.60 -27.91 -23.71
N ALA A 323 23.33 -26.84 -24.04
CA ALA A 323 24.34 -26.86 -25.11
C ALA A 323 25.52 -27.82 -24.85
N ARG A 324 25.66 -28.34 -23.62
CA ARG A 324 26.68 -29.34 -23.28
C ARG A 324 26.28 -30.79 -23.54
N THR A 325 25.03 -31.10 -23.83
CA THR A 325 24.54 -32.49 -23.82
C THR A 325 23.78 -32.98 -25.04
N VAL A 326 23.43 -32.16 -26.01
CA VAL A 326 22.68 -32.65 -27.18
C VAL A 326 23.36 -32.20 -28.47
N LYS A 327 24.06 -33.14 -29.13
CA LYS A 327 24.40 -32.96 -30.56
C LYS A 327 23.09 -33.02 -31.35
N PRO A 328 22.76 -31.99 -32.16
CA PRO A 328 21.51 -32.00 -32.91
C PRO A 328 21.54 -33.14 -33.94
N VAL A 329 20.61 -34.07 -33.76
CA VAL A 329 20.49 -35.28 -34.58
C VAL A 329 20.30 -34.96 -36.07
N TRP A 330 19.66 -33.82 -36.41
CA TRP A 330 19.45 -33.39 -37.80
C TRP A 330 20.73 -33.02 -38.58
N LYS A 331 21.88 -32.85 -37.91
CA LYS A 331 23.15 -32.58 -38.57
C LYS A 331 23.84 -33.86 -39.07
N GLN A 332 23.30 -35.03 -38.74
CA GLN A 332 23.88 -36.33 -39.12
C GLN A 332 23.18 -36.99 -40.31
N SER A 333 21.94 -36.61 -40.65
CA SER A 333 21.22 -37.14 -41.82
C SER A 333 20.86 -35.95 -42.73
N GLY A 334 21.49 -35.90 -43.89
CA GLY A 334 21.27 -34.84 -44.89
C GLY A 334 19.96 -34.97 -45.68
N LYS A 335 18.98 -35.74 -45.23
CA LYS A 335 17.74 -35.98 -46.00
C LYS A 335 16.51 -35.96 -45.09
N LEU A 336 15.51 -35.19 -45.53
CA LEU A 336 14.21 -35.05 -44.86
C LEU A 336 13.44 -36.38 -44.70
N LYS A 337 13.83 -37.40 -45.50
CA LYS A 337 13.23 -38.77 -45.50
C LYS A 337 13.53 -39.60 -44.25
N ASP A 338 14.48 -39.17 -43.44
CA ASP A 338 14.88 -39.90 -42.22
C ASP A 338 14.19 -39.36 -40.96
N LEU A 339 13.20 -38.48 -41.13
CA LEU A 339 12.40 -37.88 -40.03
C LEU A 339 11.00 -38.49 -39.88
N PHE A 340 10.62 -39.46 -40.76
CA PHE A 340 9.31 -40.16 -40.67
C PHE A 340 9.50 -41.67 -40.70
#